data_0f113b3c255a04c57e4e0f2fb703f1e5
#
_entry.id   0f113b3c255a04c57e4e0f2fb703f1e5
#
_cell.length_a   1.000
_cell.length_b   1.000
_cell.length_c   1.000
_cell.angle_alpha   90.00
_cell.angle_beta   90.00
_cell.angle_gamma   90.00
#
_symmetry.space_group_name_H-M   'P 1'
#
loop_
_entity.id
_entity.type
_entity.pdbx_description
1 polymer ?
#
loop_
_entity_poly.entity_id
_entity_poly.type
_entity_poly.pdbx_seq_one_letter_code
_entity_poly.pdbx_strand_id
1 'polypeptide(L)'
;MSIYQEYVAEVEDRKTQGLHPKPIDSDTLVAEIVTQIKDAGHKHRADSLHYLIYNTLPGTTSAAGEKARFLEEIILGKTEVEEISPTFAFELLSHMKGGPSIEVLLNLALGEDAAIAEQAAAVLKTQVFLYDADTERLEMAYGEGNKIAKNILESYAEAEFFTKLPDVPETIEVVTYVAGV
;
A
#
# COMPACT_ATOMS: atom_id res chain seq x y z
N MET A 1 -20.12 -21.41 -8.09
CA MET A 1 -19.38 -20.37 -8.82
C MET A 1 -18.33 -19.86 -7.85
N SER A 2 -17.08 -19.64 -8.27
CA SER A 2 -16.09 -19.07 -7.35
C SER A 2 -16.32 -17.56 -7.20
N ILE A 3 -15.78 -16.97 -6.13
CA ILE A 3 -15.91 -15.52 -5.90
C ILE A 3 -15.26 -14.70 -7.03
N TYR A 4 -14.19 -15.21 -7.62
CA TYR A 4 -13.56 -14.64 -8.81
C TYR A 4 -14.51 -14.67 -10.03
N GLN A 5 -15.20 -15.78 -10.26
CA GLN A 5 -16.16 -15.89 -11.38
C GLN A 5 -17.34 -14.92 -11.21
N GLU A 6 -17.80 -14.72 -9.98
CA GLU A 6 -18.86 -13.73 -9.66
C GLU A 6 -18.36 -12.31 -9.94
N TYR A 7 -17.15 -11.99 -9.54
CA TYR A 7 -16.53 -10.69 -9.81
C TYR A 7 -16.37 -10.44 -11.31
N VAL A 8 -15.88 -11.42 -12.09
CA VAL A 8 -15.73 -11.28 -13.55
C VAL A 8 -17.09 -11.08 -14.23
N ALA A 9 -18.12 -11.79 -13.78
CA ALA A 9 -19.47 -11.60 -14.30
C ALA A 9 -20.01 -10.19 -14.03
N GLU A 10 -19.75 -9.64 -12.83
CA GLU A 10 -20.07 -8.25 -12.50
C GLU A 10 -19.30 -7.25 -13.38
N VAL A 11 -18.01 -7.50 -13.62
CA VAL A 11 -17.17 -6.66 -14.51
C VAL A 11 -17.76 -6.60 -15.92
N GLU A 12 -18.15 -7.73 -16.49
CA GLU A 12 -18.74 -7.78 -17.83
C GLU A 12 -20.12 -7.09 -17.87
N ASP A 13 -20.97 -7.28 -16.87
CA ASP A 13 -22.25 -6.60 -16.79
C ASP A 13 -22.06 -5.07 -16.72
N ARG A 14 -21.17 -4.58 -15.86
CA ARG A 14 -20.83 -3.15 -15.75
C ARG A 14 -20.30 -2.58 -17.05
N LYS A 15 -19.46 -3.33 -17.76
CA LYS A 15 -18.91 -2.93 -19.05
C LYS A 15 -20.01 -2.73 -20.10
N THR A 16 -21.06 -3.57 -20.12
CA THR A 16 -22.21 -3.37 -21.01
C THR A 16 -22.97 -2.09 -20.73
N GLN A 17 -22.88 -1.57 -19.50
CA GLN A 17 -23.48 -0.31 -19.05
C GLN A 17 -22.53 0.89 -19.23
N GLY A 18 -21.32 0.70 -19.77
CA GLY A 18 -20.30 1.75 -19.91
C GLY A 18 -19.63 2.15 -18.59
N LEU A 19 -19.70 1.28 -17.56
CA LEU A 19 -19.13 1.52 -16.24
C LEU A 19 -17.79 0.82 -16.11
N HIS A 20 -16.90 1.41 -15.29
CA HIS A 20 -15.64 0.74 -14.89
C HIS A 20 -15.89 -0.44 -13.95
N PRO A 21 -14.93 -1.40 -13.86
CA PRO A 21 -14.97 -2.47 -12.87
C PRO A 21 -15.19 -1.92 -11.45
N LYS A 22 -15.92 -2.65 -10.62
CA LYS A 22 -16.04 -2.31 -9.22
C LYS A 22 -14.69 -2.53 -8.53
N PRO A 23 -14.23 -1.59 -7.69
CA PRO A 23 -13.02 -1.80 -6.92
C PRO A 23 -13.14 -3.02 -6.00
N ILE A 24 -12.03 -3.77 -5.85
CA ILE A 24 -11.97 -4.95 -4.99
C ILE A 24 -11.64 -4.52 -3.57
N ASP A 25 -12.53 -4.80 -2.63
CA ASP A 25 -12.40 -4.52 -1.19
C ASP A 25 -12.40 -5.79 -0.31
N SER A 26 -12.60 -6.96 -0.93
CA SER A 26 -12.69 -8.28 -0.27
C SER A 26 -11.34 -8.98 -0.24
N ASP A 27 -10.89 -9.38 0.96
CA ASP A 27 -9.71 -10.22 1.18
C ASP A 27 -9.84 -11.60 0.52
N THR A 28 -11.00 -12.21 0.60
CA THR A 28 -11.26 -13.54 0.02
C THR A 28 -11.12 -13.54 -1.51
N LEU A 29 -11.57 -12.47 -2.16
CA LEU A 29 -11.39 -12.31 -3.61
C LEU A 29 -9.89 -12.09 -3.94
N VAL A 30 -9.20 -11.26 -3.18
CA VAL A 30 -7.75 -11.05 -3.40
C VAL A 30 -6.95 -12.32 -3.13
N ALA A 31 -7.31 -13.12 -2.13
CA ALA A 31 -6.66 -14.40 -1.87
C ALA A 31 -6.85 -15.40 -3.04
N GLU A 32 -8.04 -15.44 -3.66
CA GLU A 32 -8.27 -16.25 -4.87
C GLU A 32 -7.43 -15.72 -6.04
N ILE A 33 -7.39 -14.41 -6.25
CA ILE A 33 -6.56 -13.73 -7.26
C ILE A 33 -5.08 -14.07 -7.06
N VAL A 34 -4.55 -13.97 -5.85
CA VAL A 34 -3.16 -14.31 -5.51
C VAL A 34 -2.87 -15.79 -5.81
N THR A 35 -3.79 -16.69 -5.48
CA THR A 35 -3.66 -18.11 -5.81
C THR A 35 -3.53 -18.34 -7.31
N GLN A 36 -4.32 -17.63 -8.13
CA GLN A 36 -4.26 -17.72 -9.59
C GLN A 36 -2.96 -17.13 -10.15
N ILE A 37 -2.43 -16.05 -9.53
CA ILE A 37 -1.16 -15.45 -9.94
C ILE A 37 0.02 -16.40 -9.65
N LYS A 38 0.01 -17.09 -8.52
CA LYS A 38 1.05 -18.07 -8.13
C LYS A 38 1.10 -19.30 -9.07
N ASP A 39 0.02 -19.63 -9.73
CA ASP A 39 -0.03 -20.68 -10.75
C ASP A 39 0.30 -20.09 -12.13
N ALA A 40 1.54 -20.29 -12.58
CA ALA A 40 2.02 -19.79 -13.86
C ALA A 40 1.20 -20.28 -15.08
N GLY A 41 0.54 -21.43 -14.97
CA GLY A 41 -0.32 -22.02 -16.02
C GLY A 41 -1.80 -21.61 -15.91
N HIS A 42 -2.17 -20.83 -14.91
CA HIS A 42 -3.58 -20.52 -14.68
C HIS A 42 -4.17 -19.64 -15.78
N LYS A 43 -5.31 -20.06 -16.34
CA LYS A 43 -5.96 -19.38 -17.48
C LYS A 43 -6.36 -17.91 -17.23
N HIS A 44 -6.58 -17.54 -15.96
CA HIS A 44 -6.98 -16.19 -15.57
C HIS A 44 -5.82 -15.37 -14.96
N ARG A 45 -4.58 -15.88 -15.01
CA ARG A 45 -3.42 -15.27 -14.37
C ARG A 45 -3.19 -13.82 -14.80
N ALA A 46 -3.27 -13.54 -16.09
CA ALA A 46 -3.06 -12.19 -16.62
C ALA A 46 -4.12 -11.19 -16.13
N ASP A 47 -5.40 -11.60 -16.14
CA ASP A 47 -6.49 -10.76 -15.62
C ASP A 47 -6.36 -10.58 -14.10
N SER A 48 -5.94 -11.62 -13.37
CA SER A 48 -5.72 -11.57 -11.93
C SER A 48 -4.59 -10.61 -11.55
N LEU A 49 -3.49 -10.58 -12.30
CA LEU A 49 -2.43 -9.58 -12.16
C LEU A 49 -2.97 -8.17 -12.37
N HIS A 50 -3.74 -7.96 -13.43
CA HIS A 50 -4.36 -6.66 -13.70
C HIS A 50 -5.27 -6.23 -12.53
N TYR A 51 -6.14 -7.11 -12.06
CA TYR A 51 -7.06 -6.81 -10.95
C TYR A 51 -6.32 -6.55 -9.63
N LEU A 52 -5.26 -7.30 -9.34
CA LEU A 52 -4.45 -7.08 -8.15
C LEU A 52 -3.81 -5.68 -8.17
N ILE A 53 -3.21 -5.31 -9.30
CA ILE A 53 -2.45 -4.07 -9.42
C ILE A 53 -3.38 -2.86 -9.45
N TYR A 54 -4.42 -2.87 -10.29
CA TYR A 54 -5.20 -1.69 -10.64
C TYR A 54 -6.58 -1.60 -9.99
N ASN A 55 -7.18 -2.74 -9.59
CA ASN A 55 -8.56 -2.75 -9.11
C ASN A 55 -8.67 -2.99 -7.60
N THR A 56 -7.60 -3.49 -6.94
CA THR A 56 -7.62 -3.72 -5.49
C THR A 56 -7.49 -2.40 -4.75
N LEU A 57 -8.48 -2.09 -3.91
CA LEU A 57 -8.47 -0.87 -3.10
C LEU A 57 -7.27 -0.82 -2.16
N PRO A 58 -6.58 0.31 -2.11
CA PRO A 58 -5.51 0.55 -1.14
C PRO A 58 -6.07 0.95 0.23
N GLY A 59 -5.19 1.35 1.13
CA GLY A 59 -5.54 1.88 2.45
C GLY A 59 -5.79 0.79 3.48
N THR A 60 -6.88 0.91 4.23
CA THR A 60 -7.17 0.06 5.40
C THR A 60 -8.16 -1.08 5.12
N THR A 61 -8.44 -1.38 3.88
CA THR A 61 -9.35 -2.48 3.51
C THR A 61 -8.74 -3.85 3.79
N SER A 62 -9.57 -4.88 3.97
CA SER A 62 -9.09 -6.26 4.10
C SER A 62 -8.39 -6.74 2.82
N ALA A 63 -8.86 -6.29 1.66
CA ALA A 63 -8.20 -6.50 0.37
C ALA A 63 -6.76 -5.94 0.33
N ALA A 64 -6.56 -4.74 0.87
CA ALA A 64 -5.22 -4.14 0.99
C ALA A 64 -4.30 -5.00 1.86
N GLY A 65 -4.83 -5.62 2.91
CA GLY A 65 -4.08 -6.54 3.77
C GLY A 65 -3.54 -7.76 3.02
N GLU A 66 -4.38 -8.41 2.22
CA GLU A 66 -3.97 -9.55 1.39
C GLU A 66 -2.94 -9.13 0.33
N LYS A 67 -3.19 -8.00 -0.35
CA LYS A 67 -2.24 -7.46 -1.34
C LYS A 67 -0.88 -7.16 -0.70
N ALA A 68 -0.85 -6.49 0.47
CA ALA A 68 0.39 -6.14 1.16
C ALA A 68 1.19 -7.38 1.55
N ARG A 69 0.55 -8.42 2.11
CA ARG A 69 1.21 -9.69 2.45
C ARG A 69 1.78 -10.41 1.24
N PHE A 70 1.07 -10.41 0.13
CA PHE A 70 1.57 -11.01 -1.11
C PHE A 70 2.80 -10.26 -1.65
N LEU A 71 2.80 -8.92 -1.60
CA LEU A 71 3.96 -8.12 -1.99
C LEU A 71 5.16 -8.34 -1.05
N GLU A 72 4.93 -8.53 0.25
CA GLU A 72 5.96 -8.92 1.21
C GLU A 72 6.59 -10.27 0.86
N GLU A 73 5.78 -11.27 0.49
CA GLU A 73 6.30 -12.58 0.05
C GLU A 73 7.22 -12.46 -1.16
N ILE A 74 6.89 -11.59 -2.13
CA ILE A 74 7.73 -11.34 -3.31
C ILE A 74 9.04 -10.66 -2.91
N ILE A 75 8.98 -9.63 -2.07
CA ILE A 75 10.17 -8.90 -1.60
C ILE A 75 11.12 -9.83 -0.85
N LEU A 76 10.58 -10.73 -0.03
CA LEU A 76 11.36 -11.72 0.73
C LEU A 76 11.81 -12.93 -0.10
N GLY A 77 11.50 -12.99 -1.39
CA GLY A 77 11.83 -14.12 -2.25
C GLY A 77 11.10 -15.43 -1.90
N LYS A 78 10.02 -15.35 -1.12
CA LYS A 78 9.18 -16.52 -0.78
C LYS A 78 8.27 -16.94 -1.93
N THR A 79 7.98 -16.02 -2.82
CA THR A 79 7.17 -16.22 -4.02
C THR A 79 7.82 -15.44 -5.18
N GLU A 80 7.97 -16.11 -6.33
CA GLU A 80 8.47 -15.47 -7.55
C GLU A 80 7.32 -15.25 -8.52
N VAL A 81 7.21 -14.02 -9.01
CA VAL A 81 6.24 -13.60 -10.04
C VAL A 81 6.99 -12.79 -11.08
N GLU A 82 7.04 -13.29 -12.31
CA GLU A 82 7.83 -12.69 -13.39
C GLU A 82 7.49 -11.20 -13.61
N GLU A 83 6.21 -10.84 -13.50
CA GLU A 83 5.72 -9.49 -13.75
C GLU A 83 5.85 -8.53 -12.57
N ILE A 84 6.16 -9.05 -11.37
CA ILE A 84 6.31 -8.25 -10.16
C ILE A 84 7.68 -8.50 -9.54
N SER A 85 8.66 -7.70 -9.93
CA SER A 85 9.97 -7.72 -9.26
C SER A 85 9.87 -7.20 -7.82
N PRO A 86 10.84 -7.51 -6.93
CA PRO A 86 10.89 -6.93 -5.58
C PRO A 86 10.86 -5.40 -5.58
N THR A 87 11.54 -4.76 -6.53
CA THR A 87 11.51 -3.29 -6.66
C THR A 87 10.11 -2.79 -7.02
N PHE A 88 9.41 -3.45 -7.94
CA PHE A 88 8.04 -3.09 -8.30
C PHE A 88 7.06 -3.38 -7.15
N ALA A 89 7.30 -4.43 -6.35
CA ALA A 89 6.51 -4.70 -5.16
C ALA A 89 6.63 -3.56 -4.11
N PHE A 90 7.83 -3.01 -3.91
CA PHE A 90 8.03 -1.82 -3.08
C PHE A 90 7.30 -0.59 -3.65
N GLU A 91 7.33 -0.40 -4.96
CA GLU A 91 6.58 0.68 -5.61
C GLU A 91 5.07 0.54 -5.36
N LEU A 92 4.52 -0.66 -5.55
CA LEU A 92 3.11 -0.94 -5.25
C LEU A 92 2.76 -0.66 -3.77
N LEU A 93 3.61 -1.08 -2.82
CA LEU A 93 3.43 -0.77 -1.39
C LEU A 93 3.45 0.74 -1.15
N SER A 94 4.32 1.48 -1.82
CA SER A 94 4.43 2.94 -1.66
C SER A 94 3.14 3.68 -2.04
N HIS A 95 2.38 3.15 -2.98
CA HIS A 95 1.11 3.70 -3.44
C HIS A 95 -0.10 3.32 -2.57
N MET A 96 0.04 2.36 -1.66
CA MET A 96 -1.08 1.91 -0.81
C MET A 96 -1.42 2.90 0.32
N LYS A 97 -0.44 3.69 0.79
CA LYS A 97 -0.63 4.86 1.67
C LYS A 97 -1.38 4.60 2.98
N GLY A 98 -1.11 3.52 3.67
CA GLY A 98 -1.63 3.34 5.03
C GLY A 98 -1.94 1.89 5.42
N GLY A 99 -2.37 1.72 6.66
CA GLY A 99 -2.80 0.45 7.23
C GLY A 99 -1.83 -0.71 7.00
N PRO A 100 -2.28 -1.80 6.37
CA PRO A 100 -1.48 -3.01 6.19
C PRO A 100 -0.15 -2.81 5.44
N SER A 101 -0.07 -1.83 4.54
CA SER A 101 1.20 -1.55 3.84
C SER A 101 2.25 -0.95 4.78
N ILE A 102 1.85 -0.17 5.77
CA ILE A 102 2.74 0.36 6.81
C ILE A 102 3.29 -0.77 7.67
N GLU A 103 2.41 -1.69 8.12
CA GLU A 103 2.82 -2.84 8.90
C GLU A 103 3.87 -3.69 8.17
N VAL A 104 3.63 -4.00 6.90
CA VAL A 104 4.58 -4.74 6.05
C VAL A 104 5.89 -3.99 5.90
N LEU A 105 5.85 -2.69 5.58
CA LEU A 105 7.05 -1.87 5.43
C LEU A 105 7.85 -1.77 6.74
N LEU A 106 7.19 -1.69 7.90
CA LEU A 106 7.85 -1.73 9.21
C LEU A 106 8.51 -3.07 9.48
N ASN A 107 7.82 -4.17 9.19
CA ASN A 107 8.39 -5.52 9.35
C ASN A 107 9.66 -5.68 8.50
N LEU A 108 9.62 -5.21 7.24
CA LEU A 108 10.77 -5.24 6.34
C LEU A 108 11.90 -4.30 6.79
N ALA A 109 11.57 -3.08 7.25
CA ALA A 109 12.56 -2.09 7.69
C ALA A 109 13.28 -2.49 8.99
N LEU A 110 12.60 -3.24 9.85
CA LEU A 110 13.16 -3.77 11.10
C LEU A 110 13.69 -5.20 10.96
N GLY A 111 13.65 -5.77 9.75
CA GLY A 111 14.14 -7.10 9.44
C GLY A 111 15.66 -7.20 9.38
N GLU A 112 16.15 -8.44 9.22
CA GLU A 112 17.59 -8.73 9.26
C GLU A 112 18.34 -8.42 7.96
N ASP A 113 17.65 -8.41 6.82
CA ASP A 113 18.25 -8.10 5.52
C ASP A 113 18.43 -6.59 5.35
N ALA A 114 19.68 -6.14 5.45
CA ALA A 114 20.00 -4.71 5.40
C ALA A 114 19.56 -4.02 4.09
N ALA A 115 19.65 -4.71 2.94
CA ALA A 115 19.29 -4.13 1.65
C ALA A 115 17.76 -3.95 1.54
N ILE A 116 17.00 -4.94 2.01
CA ILE A 116 15.53 -4.86 2.08
C ILE A 116 15.11 -3.79 3.10
N ALA A 117 15.76 -3.76 4.26
CA ALA A 117 15.46 -2.81 5.33
C ALA A 117 15.68 -1.35 4.91
N GLU A 118 16.76 -1.06 4.18
CA GLU A 118 17.01 0.28 3.64
C GLU A 118 15.96 0.71 2.59
N GLN A 119 15.55 -0.21 1.71
CA GLN A 119 14.50 0.08 0.73
C GLN A 119 13.14 0.32 1.40
N ALA A 120 12.77 -0.52 2.37
CA ALA A 120 11.55 -0.36 3.14
C ALA A 120 11.53 0.98 3.90
N ALA A 121 12.65 1.34 4.53
CA ALA A 121 12.81 2.63 5.21
C ALA A 121 12.65 3.81 4.24
N ALA A 122 13.22 3.72 3.04
CA ALA A 122 13.06 4.76 2.02
C ALA A 122 11.60 4.97 1.64
N VAL A 123 10.82 3.87 1.51
CA VAL A 123 9.39 3.94 1.24
C VAL A 123 8.63 4.50 2.45
N LEU A 124 8.91 4.03 3.67
CA LEU A 124 8.26 4.52 4.91
C LEU A 124 8.37 6.04 5.06
N LYS A 125 9.53 6.62 4.78
CA LYS A 125 9.75 8.07 4.85
C LYS A 125 8.85 8.89 3.91
N THR A 126 8.25 8.27 2.90
CA THR A 126 7.29 8.90 1.99
C THR A 126 5.84 8.73 2.42
N GLN A 127 5.59 7.96 3.48
CA GLN A 127 4.24 7.75 4.00
C GLN A 127 3.86 8.88 4.95
N VAL A 128 2.62 9.36 4.84
CA VAL A 128 2.16 10.52 5.61
C VAL A 128 1.63 10.12 6.99
N PHE A 129 1.20 8.87 7.13
CA PHE A 129 0.56 8.39 8.36
C PHE A 129 1.29 7.19 8.94
N LEU A 130 1.80 7.37 10.16
CA LEU A 130 2.13 6.30 11.11
C LEU A 130 1.13 6.37 12.25
N TYR A 131 0.69 5.22 12.73
CA TYR A 131 -0.11 5.15 13.96
C TYR A 131 0.80 5.17 15.18
N ASP A 132 0.26 5.48 16.35
CA ASP A 132 1.02 5.49 17.60
C ASP A 132 1.78 4.17 17.83
N ALA A 133 1.13 3.03 17.58
CA ALA A 133 1.75 1.72 17.69
C ALA A 133 2.94 1.51 16.74
N ASP A 134 2.91 2.11 15.56
CA ASP A 134 4.01 2.02 14.60
C ASP A 134 5.20 2.86 15.08
N THR A 135 4.92 4.04 15.61
CA THR A 135 5.92 4.93 16.20
C THR A 135 6.56 4.28 17.44
N GLU A 136 5.77 3.69 18.34
CA GLU A 136 6.28 2.96 19.49
C GLU A 136 7.21 1.81 19.10
N ARG A 137 6.89 1.07 18.04
CA ARG A 137 7.78 0.01 17.51
C ARG A 137 9.11 0.55 17.02
N LEU A 138 9.09 1.69 16.32
CA LEU A 138 10.32 2.35 15.87
C LEU A 138 11.14 2.87 17.05
N GLU A 139 10.50 3.47 18.06
CA GLU A 139 11.18 3.95 19.27
C GLU A 139 11.84 2.82 20.06
N MET A 140 11.15 1.68 20.21
CA MET A 140 11.70 0.49 20.84
C MET A 140 12.95 -0.02 20.09
N ALA A 141 12.83 -0.19 18.77
CA ALA A 141 13.95 -0.62 17.94
C ALA A 141 15.12 0.37 17.98
N TYR A 142 14.85 1.66 18.00
CA TYR A 142 15.88 2.70 18.18
C TYR A 142 16.57 2.58 19.55
N GLY A 143 15.81 2.35 20.62
CA GLY A 143 16.35 2.11 21.97
C GLY A 143 17.26 0.89 22.05
N GLU A 144 17.05 -0.11 21.21
CA GLU A 144 17.89 -1.29 21.02
C GLU A 144 19.10 -1.05 20.09
N GLY A 145 19.24 0.15 19.55
CA GLY A 145 20.35 0.57 18.69
C GLY A 145 20.13 0.38 17.19
N ASN A 146 18.90 0.13 16.75
CA ASN A 146 18.58 0.01 15.33
C ASN A 146 18.73 1.38 14.63
N LYS A 147 19.70 1.48 13.70
CA LYS A 147 20.00 2.72 12.99
C LYS A 147 18.95 3.08 11.95
N ILE A 148 18.27 2.10 11.38
CA ILE A 148 17.21 2.32 10.38
C ILE A 148 15.98 2.93 11.07
N ALA A 149 15.59 2.39 12.23
CA ALA A 149 14.51 2.96 13.04
C ALA A 149 14.81 4.42 13.42
N LYS A 150 16.03 4.70 13.87
CA LYS A 150 16.49 6.08 14.15
C LYS A 150 16.30 6.99 12.93
N ASN A 151 16.79 6.55 11.77
CA ASN A 151 16.75 7.34 10.54
C ASN A 151 15.31 7.62 10.06
N ILE A 152 14.38 6.67 10.27
CA ILE A 152 12.96 6.85 9.98
C ILE A 152 12.36 7.91 10.92
N LEU A 153 12.57 7.77 12.23
CA LEU A 153 12.06 8.71 13.24
C LEU A 153 12.59 10.14 13.01
N GLU A 154 13.88 10.28 12.75
CA GLU A 154 14.49 11.59 12.44
C GLU A 154 13.87 12.21 11.18
N SER A 155 13.62 11.42 10.12
CA SER A 155 12.98 11.91 8.90
C SER A 155 11.56 12.46 9.14
N TYR A 156 10.80 11.87 10.05
CA TYR A 156 9.48 12.38 10.43
C TYR A 156 9.60 13.64 11.31
N ALA A 157 10.52 13.64 12.28
CA ALA A 157 10.73 14.79 13.16
C ALA A 157 11.21 16.03 12.41
N GLU A 158 11.98 15.86 11.33
CA GLU A 158 12.53 16.94 10.50
C GLU A 158 11.59 17.35 9.35
N ALA A 159 10.44 16.70 9.21
CA ALA A 159 9.51 17.00 8.12
C ALA A 159 9.08 18.46 8.15
N GLU A 160 9.10 19.11 6.98
CA GLU A 160 8.88 20.55 6.82
C GLU A 160 7.57 21.05 7.45
N PHE A 161 6.51 20.24 7.35
CA PHE A 161 5.21 20.58 7.92
C PHE A 161 5.15 20.56 9.46
N PHE A 162 6.18 19.97 10.12
CA PHE A 162 6.35 20.08 11.58
C PHE A 162 7.31 21.20 12.00
N THR A 163 8.30 21.48 11.16
CA THR A 163 9.40 22.41 11.50
C THR A 163 9.17 23.82 10.99
N LYS A 164 8.36 23.98 9.95
CA LYS A 164 8.01 25.30 9.39
C LYS A 164 6.54 25.58 9.61
N LEU A 165 6.25 26.56 10.45
CA LEU A 165 4.89 27.09 10.53
C LEU A 165 4.58 27.82 9.23
N PRO A 166 3.43 27.56 8.59
CA PRO A 166 3.01 28.33 7.43
C PRO A 166 2.80 29.80 7.85
N ASP A 167 3.17 30.74 6.99
CA ASP A 167 2.80 32.13 7.13
C ASP A 167 1.27 32.22 7.08
N VAL A 168 0.66 32.41 8.24
CA VAL A 168 -0.78 32.62 8.33
C VAL A 168 -1.06 34.09 8.03
N PRO A 169 -1.77 34.44 6.96
CA PRO A 169 -2.10 35.84 6.68
C PRO A 169 -2.93 36.42 7.83
N GLU A 170 -2.66 37.65 8.21
CA GLU A 170 -3.40 38.37 9.28
C GLU A 170 -4.89 38.48 8.96
N THR A 171 -5.26 38.45 7.68
CA THR A 171 -6.64 38.51 7.20
C THR A 171 -6.87 37.42 6.15
N ILE A 172 -7.97 36.67 6.30
CA ILE A 172 -8.44 35.70 5.32
C ILE A 172 -9.63 36.34 4.58
N GLU A 173 -9.46 36.59 3.28
CA GLU A 173 -10.60 36.97 2.43
C GLU A 173 -11.46 35.75 2.17
N VAL A 174 -12.67 35.73 2.72
CA VAL A 174 -13.67 34.70 2.42
C VAL A 174 -14.40 35.11 1.15
N VAL A 175 -14.07 34.47 0.03
CA VAL A 175 -14.84 34.63 -1.20
C VAL A 175 -16.12 33.80 -1.09
N THR A 176 -17.23 34.47 -0.87
CA THR A 176 -18.56 33.81 -0.89
C THR A 176 -19.03 33.69 -2.33
N TYR A 177 -19.05 32.48 -2.86
CA TYR A 177 -19.73 32.21 -4.12
C TYR A 177 -21.25 32.21 -3.87
N VAL A 178 -21.91 33.27 -4.29
CA VAL A 178 -23.37 33.24 -4.42
C VAL A 178 -23.67 32.48 -5.71
N ALA A 179 -24.24 31.29 -5.61
CA ALA A 179 -24.77 30.59 -6.77
C ALA A 179 -25.86 31.49 -7.34
N GLY A 180 -25.62 32.04 -8.54
CA GLY A 180 -26.62 32.76 -9.29
C GLY A 180 -27.78 31.81 -9.61
N VAL A 181 -28.97 32.23 -9.28
CA VAL A 181 -30.25 31.59 -9.65
C VAL A 181 -30.45 31.71 -11.14
#